data_3ed057f51f5ebfcc3c70a688aea63fc7
#
_entry.id   3ed057f51f5ebfcc3c70a688aea63fc7
#
_cell.length_a   1.000
_cell.length_b   1.000
_cell.length_c   1.000
_cell.angle_alpha   90.00
_cell.angle_beta   90.00
_cell.angle_gamma   90.00
#
_symmetry.space_group_name_H-M   'P 1'
#
loop_
_entity.id
_entity.type
_entity.pdbx_description
1 polymer ?
#
loop_
_entity_poly.entity_id
_entity_poly.type
_entity_poly.pdbx_seq_one_letter_code
_entity_poly.pdbx_strand_id
1 'polypeptide(L)'
;TAMVPGMFKNHFEGKNEFYKKIKTVMVVHDLNEYSDISRKDLELAEVPIDKMLKGDVLNSFDVGAFHANAIVVIDKPSDVISEKLLKQPGVAANKKKVSVIKASDDESPNYQMIADEMDQIFKKLSD
;
A
#
# COMPACT_ATOMS: atom_id res chain seq x y z
N THR A 1 4.53 -0.87 8.14
CA THR A 1 4.93 -0.17 6.90
C THR A 1 3.73 0.38 6.11
N ALA A 2 2.59 -0.30 6.11
CA ALA A 2 1.37 0.22 5.43
C ALA A 2 0.88 1.55 6.00
N MET A 3 1.27 1.90 7.23
CA MET A 3 0.90 3.17 7.88
C MET A 3 1.79 4.34 7.46
N VAL A 4 2.94 4.08 6.87
CA VAL A 4 3.92 5.12 6.51
C VAL A 4 3.34 6.19 5.59
N PRO A 5 2.57 5.86 4.52
CA PRO A 5 1.99 6.90 3.67
C PRO A 5 1.08 7.87 4.44
N GLY A 6 0.24 7.35 5.34
CA GLY A 6 -0.65 8.20 6.15
C GLY A 6 0.10 9.07 7.12
N MET A 7 1.11 8.51 7.80
CA MET A 7 1.97 9.25 8.72
C MET A 7 2.74 10.34 7.97
N PHE A 8 3.28 10.01 6.80
CA PHE A 8 4.00 10.96 5.97
C PHE A 8 3.11 12.15 5.57
N LYS A 9 1.92 11.87 5.04
CA LYS A 9 0.98 12.93 4.64
C LYS A 9 0.59 13.82 5.80
N ASN A 10 0.30 13.23 6.96
CA ASN A 10 -0.16 13.99 8.11
C ASN A 10 0.95 14.84 8.75
N HIS A 11 2.17 14.30 8.84
CA HIS A 11 3.25 14.95 9.58
C HIS A 11 4.19 15.80 8.72
N PHE A 12 4.32 15.52 7.44
CA PHE A 12 5.33 16.13 6.60
C PHE A 12 4.78 16.86 5.38
N GLU A 13 3.85 16.26 4.65
CA GLU A 13 3.39 16.79 3.35
C GLU A 13 2.80 18.19 3.45
N GLY A 14 2.04 18.47 4.51
CA GLY A 14 1.43 19.78 4.73
C GLY A 14 2.37 20.86 5.24
N LYS A 15 3.60 20.52 5.61
CA LYS A 15 4.54 21.45 6.26
C LYS A 15 5.59 22.04 5.32
N ASN A 16 5.79 21.44 4.15
CA ASN A 16 6.84 21.87 3.23
C ASN A 16 6.47 21.50 1.80
N GLU A 17 6.61 22.43 0.86
CA GLU A 17 6.35 22.21 -0.57
C GLU A 17 7.16 21.05 -1.15
N PHE A 18 8.39 20.85 -0.65
CA PHE A 18 9.23 19.72 -1.07
C PHE A 18 8.52 18.39 -0.84
N TYR A 19 7.88 18.19 0.32
CA TYR A 19 7.23 16.94 0.67
C TYR A 19 5.96 16.67 -0.16
N LYS A 20 5.30 17.70 -0.66
CA LYS A 20 4.13 17.54 -1.54
C LYS A 20 4.46 16.85 -2.85
N LYS A 21 5.71 16.95 -3.29
CA LYS A 21 6.18 16.32 -4.54
C LYS A 21 6.55 14.86 -4.38
N ILE A 22 6.71 14.40 -3.14
CA ILE A 22 7.08 13.01 -2.85
C ILE A 22 5.86 12.12 -3.02
N LYS A 23 6.01 11.04 -3.79
CA LYS A 23 4.98 10.03 -3.97
C LYS A 23 5.30 8.82 -3.10
N THR A 24 4.26 8.20 -2.56
CA THR A 24 4.41 7.01 -1.72
C THR A 24 3.84 5.80 -2.45
N VAL A 25 4.55 4.69 -2.36
CA VAL A 25 4.14 3.41 -2.97
C VAL A 25 4.08 2.37 -1.86
N MET A 26 2.94 1.72 -1.74
CA MET A 26 2.77 0.60 -0.82
C MET A 26 3.01 -0.70 -1.59
N VAL A 27 4.02 -1.47 -1.17
CA VAL A 27 4.34 -2.76 -1.79
C VAL A 27 3.85 -3.88 -0.88
N VAL A 28 3.03 -4.76 -1.42
CA VAL A 28 2.46 -5.89 -0.67
C VAL A 28 2.95 -7.19 -1.31
N HIS A 29 3.73 -7.96 -0.57
CA HIS A 29 4.25 -9.25 -1.02
C HIS A 29 3.82 -10.40 -0.11
N ASP A 30 3.12 -10.09 0.98
CA ASP A 30 2.66 -11.07 1.95
C ASP A 30 1.42 -10.54 2.67
N LEU A 31 0.48 -11.43 2.95
CA LEU A 31 -0.70 -11.15 3.77
C LEU A 31 -0.60 -12.01 5.02
N ASN A 32 -0.36 -11.38 6.17
CA ASN A 32 -0.23 -12.10 7.43
C ASN A 32 -1.28 -11.65 8.44
N GLU A 33 -1.41 -12.39 9.51
CA GLU A 33 -2.39 -12.15 10.56
C GLU A 33 -2.12 -10.88 11.39
N TYR A 34 -0.92 -10.32 11.27
CA TYR A 34 -0.53 -9.11 11.99
C TYR A 34 -0.90 -7.82 11.26
N SER A 35 -1.71 -7.93 10.21
CA SER A 35 -2.15 -6.76 9.45
C SER A 35 -3.23 -5.94 10.18
N ASP A 36 -3.86 -6.50 11.21
CA ASP A 36 -4.91 -5.80 11.95
C ASP A 36 -4.33 -4.85 12.97
N ILE A 37 -4.96 -3.68 13.10
CA ILE A 37 -4.54 -2.63 14.02
C ILE A 37 -5.76 -1.96 14.64
N SER A 38 -5.70 -1.58 15.92
CA SER A 38 -6.81 -0.94 16.57
C SER A 38 -6.99 0.50 16.08
N ARG A 39 -8.23 0.93 15.95
CA ARG A 39 -8.57 2.33 15.61
C ARG A 39 -7.94 3.30 16.61
N LYS A 40 -7.96 2.93 17.88
CA LYS A 40 -7.39 3.76 18.95
C LYS A 40 -5.90 4.00 18.76
N ASP A 41 -5.15 2.95 18.39
CA ASP A 41 -3.71 3.08 18.14
C ASP A 41 -3.42 3.96 16.92
N LEU A 42 -4.25 3.88 15.89
CA LEU A 42 -4.13 4.75 14.72
C LEU A 42 -4.40 6.21 15.09
N GLU A 43 -5.41 6.47 15.91
CA GLU A 43 -5.73 7.81 16.39
C GLU A 43 -4.59 8.37 17.25
N LEU A 44 -4.00 7.56 18.12
CA LEU A 44 -2.85 7.96 18.94
C LEU A 44 -1.62 8.28 18.08
N ALA A 45 -1.43 7.56 16.99
CA ALA A 45 -0.34 7.81 16.03
C ALA A 45 -0.67 8.94 15.05
N GLU A 46 -1.83 9.55 15.18
CA GLU A 46 -2.31 10.63 14.31
C GLU A 46 -2.36 10.23 12.83
N VAL A 47 -2.72 8.96 12.56
CA VAL A 47 -2.93 8.47 11.20
C VAL A 47 -4.39 8.71 10.81
N PRO A 48 -4.66 9.52 9.77
CA PRO A 48 -6.03 9.75 9.33
C PRO A 48 -6.68 8.45 8.83
N ILE A 49 -7.92 8.22 9.24
CA ILE A 49 -8.70 7.03 8.84
C ILE A 49 -9.86 7.51 7.97
N ASP A 50 -9.96 6.94 6.76
CA ASP A 50 -11.09 7.26 5.89
C ASP A 50 -12.40 6.81 6.55
N LYS A 51 -13.42 7.65 6.46
CA LYS A 51 -14.73 7.40 7.08
C LYS A 51 -15.46 6.16 6.53
N MET A 52 -15.03 5.66 5.38
CA MET A 52 -15.54 4.41 4.83
C MET A 52 -15.16 3.20 5.70
N LEU A 53 -14.03 3.28 6.42
CA LEU A 53 -13.54 2.19 7.25
C LEU A 53 -14.19 2.27 8.64
N LYS A 54 -14.92 1.22 9.00
CA LYS A 54 -15.71 1.14 10.24
C LYS A 54 -15.13 0.10 11.19
N GLY A 55 -15.49 0.22 12.46
CA GLY A 55 -15.12 -0.74 13.50
C GLY A 55 -13.92 -0.31 14.32
N ASP A 56 -13.68 -1.04 15.41
CA ASP A 56 -12.60 -0.74 16.35
C ASP A 56 -11.25 -1.35 15.95
N VAL A 57 -11.28 -2.36 15.09
CA VAL A 57 -10.09 -3.01 14.53
C VAL A 57 -10.14 -2.88 13.02
N LEU A 58 -9.06 -2.38 12.44
CA LEU A 58 -8.96 -2.13 11.01
C LEU A 58 -7.78 -2.93 10.44
N ASN A 59 -7.87 -3.27 9.15
CA ASN A 59 -6.75 -3.86 8.44
C ASN A 59 -5.82 -2.74 7.99
N SER A 60 -4.52 -2.89 8.25
CA SER A 60 -3.52 -1.86 7.95
C SER A 60 -3.41 -1.58 6.45
N PHE A 61 -3.61 -2.57 5.59
CA PHE A 61 -3.59 -2.36 4.14
C PHE A 61 -4.77 -1.50 3.68
N ASP A 62 -5.95 -1.68 4.30
CA ASP A 62 -7.12 -0.84 4.00
C ASP A 62 -6.85 0.61 4.35
N VAL A 63 -6.27 0.86 5.52
CA VAL A 63 -5.94 2.22 5.95
C VAL A 63 -4.88 2.83 5.03
N GLY A 64 -3.81 2.08 4.76
CA GLY A 64 -2.72 2.54 3.91
C GLY A 64 -3.14 2.82 2.47
N ALA A 65 -4.12 2.07 1.95
CA ALA A 65 -4.59 2.22 0.57
C ALA A 65 -5.14 3.62 0.27
N PHE A 66 -5.76 4.29 1.24
CA PHE A 66 -6.27 5.65 1.06
C PHE A 66 -5.17 6.70 1.02
N HIS A 67 -4.00 6.41 1.56
CA HIS A 67 -2.90 7.36 1.67
C HIS A 67 -1.81 7.17 0.63
N ALA A 68 -1.57 5.94 0.17
CA ALA A 68 -0.56 5.66 -0.83
C ALA A 68 -0.95 6.24 -2.20
N ASN A 69 0.03 6.67 -2.97
CA ASN A 69 -0.18 7.13 -4.35
C ASN A 69 -0.31 5.94 -5.31
N ALA A 70 0.35 4.84 -5.01
CA ALA A 70 0.22 3.59 -5.75
C ALA A 70 0.35 2.39 -4.81
N ILE A 71 -0.27 1.29 -5.21
CA ILE A 71 -0.22 0.01 -4.48
C ILE A 71 0.32 -1.03 -5.46
N VAL A 72 1.43 -1.66 -5.10
CA VAL A 72 2.03 -2.73 -5.90
C VAL A 72 1.87 -4.04 -5.16
N VAL A 73 1.26 -5.01 -5.80
CA VAL A 73 1.05 -6.35 -5.24
C VAL A 73 1.92 -7.33 -6.02
N ILE A 74 2.71 -8.12 -5.31
CA ILE A 74 3.58 -9.11 -5.93
C ILE A 74 2.97 -10.50 -5.68
N ASP A 75 2.49 -11.13 -6.75
CA ASP A 75 1.95 -12.48 -6.72
C ASP A 75 3.01 -13.48 -7.16
N LYS A 76 2.99 -14.65 -6.53
CA LYS A 76 3.78 -15.82 -6.96
C LYS A 76 2.80 -16.97 -7.23
N PRO A 77 3.13 -17.94 -8.10
CA PRO A 77 2.25 -19.08 -8.35
C PRO A 77 1.89 -19.86 -7.08
N SER A 78 2.82 -19.94 -6.14
CA SER A 78 2.59 -20.60 -4.84
C SER A 78 1.81 -19.74 -3.84
N ASP A 79 1.71 -18.43 -4.06
CA ASP A 79 1.06 -17.51 -3.14
C ASP A 79 0.47 -16.31 -3.89
N VAL A 80 -0.74 -16.49 -4.40
CA VAL A 80 -1.49 -15.44 -5.11
C VAL A 80 -2.27 -14.64 -4.07
N ILE A 81 -1.80 -13.44 -3.78
CA ILE A 81 -2.38 -12.58 -2.73
C ILE A 81 -3.27 -11.46 -3.28
N SER A 82 -3.14 -11.12 -4.58
CA SER A 82 -3.87 -9.99 -5.16
C SER A 82 -5.38 -10.15 -5.07
N GLU A 83 -5.90 -11.35 -5.30
CA GLU A 83 -7.34 -11.60 -5.21
C GLU A 83 -7.87 -11.38 -3.80
N LYS A 84 -7.12 -11.83 -2.79
CA LYS A 84 -7.49 -11.64 -1.38
C LYS A 84 -7.41 -10.17 -1.00
N LEU A 85 -6.36 -9.49 -1.42
CA LEU A 85 -6.15 -8.09 -1.10
C LEU A 85 -7.24 -7.20 -1.72
N LEU A 86 -7.62 -7.48 -2.97
CA LEU A 86 -8.66 -6.72 -3.67
C LEU A 86 -10.07 -6.92 -3.09
N LYS A 87 -10.26 -7.92 -2.24
CA LYS A 87 -11.51 -8.10 -1.50
C LYS A 87 -11.57 -7.23 -0.23
N GLN A 88 -10.46 -6.69 0.22
CA GLN A 88 -10.43 -5.78 1.36
C GLN A 88 -11.12 -4.47 0.98
N PRO A 89 -12.01 -3.93 1.83
CA PRO A 89 -12.85 -2.78 1.45
C PRO A 89 -12.05 -1.53 1.08
N GLY A 90 -11.01 -1.22 1.83
CA GLY A 90 -10.18 -0.03 1.55
C GLY A 90 -9.36 -0.18 0.27
N VAL A 91 -8.81 -1.37 0.04
CA VAL A 91 -8.05 -1.65 -1.19
C VAL A 91 -8.99 -1.65 -2.40
N ALA A 92 -10.16 -2.27 -2.29
CA ALA A 92 -11.15 -2.27 -3.36
C ALA A 92 -11.60 -0.85 -3.75
N ALA A 93 -11.78 0.03 -2.77
CA ALA A 93 -12.12 1.44 -3.01
C ALA A 93 -11.01 2.20 -3.73
N ASN A 94 -9.78 1.72 -3.65
CA ASN A 94 -8.59 2.32 -4.26
C ASN A 94 -7.99 1.45 -5.37
N LYS A 95 -8.79 0.59 -5.99
CA LYS A 95 -8.31 -0.38 -7.00
C LYS A 95 -7.60 0.25 -8.17
N LYS A 96 -7.89 1.51 -8.50
CA LYS A 96 -7.23 2.23 -9.58
C LYS A 96 -5.75 2.46 -9.31
N LYS A 97 -5.33 2.43 -8.06
CA LYS A 97 -3.94 2.57 -7.65
C LYS A 97 -3.17 1.25 -7.69
N VAL A 98 -3.87 0.11 -7.83
CA VAL A 98 -3.29 -1.22 -7.68
C VAL A 98 -2.68 -1.69 -8.99
N SER A 99 -1.43 -2.12 -8.93
CA SER A 99 -0.71 -2.82 -10.01
C SER A 99 -0.24 -4.17 -9.48
N VAL A 100 -0.44 -5.22 -10.26
CA VAL A 100 -0.06 -6.58 -9.88
C VAL A 100 1.17 -6.99 -10.68
N ILE A 101 2.23 -7.39 -9.99
CA ILE A 101 3.44 -7.95 -10.58
C ILE A 101 3.38 -9.46 -10.36
N LYS A 102 3.42 -10.21 -11.45
CA LYS A 102 3.43 -11.68 -11.39
C LYS A 102 4.87 -12.17 -11.40
N ALA A 103 5.34 -12.65 -10.26
CA ALA A 103 6.68 -13.18 -10.09
C ALA A 103 6.65 -14.71 -10.22
N SER A 104 7.82 -15.34 -10.34
CA SER A 104 7.94 -16.80 -10.24
C SER A 104 8.30 -17.20 -8.81
N ASP A 105 8.23 -18.51 -8.52
CA ASP A 105 8.66 -19.01 -7.19
C ASP A 105 10.18 -19.03 -7.04
N ASP A 106 10.92 -18.93 -8.16
CA ASP A 106 12.38 -18.84 -8.14
C ASP A 106 12.82 -17.42 -7.80
N GLU A 107 13.66 -17.25 -6.79
CA GLU A 107 14.04 -15.92 -6.30
C GLU A 107 14.91 -15.14 -7.31
N SER A 108 15.93 -15.80 -7.86
CA SER A 108 16.96 -15.11 -8.63
C SER A 108 16.47 -14.48 -9.95
N PRO A 109 15.63 -15.13 -10.77
CA PRO A 109 15.14 -14.53 -12.04
C PRO A 109 14.13 -13.40 -11.83
N ASN A 110 13.57 -13.25 -10.64
CA ASN A 110 12.50 -12.28 -10.37
C ASN A 110 13.00 -10.86 -10.16
N TYR A 111 14.20 -10.68 -9.66
CA TYR A 111 14.67 -9.36 -9.21
C TYR A 111 14.70 -8.33 -10.34
N GLN A 112 15.21 -8.71 -11.49
CA GLN A 112 15.28 -7.78 -12.63
C GLN A 112 13.89 -7.45 -13.16
N MET A 113 13.03 -8.44 -13.31
CA MET A 113 11.66 -8.25 -13.79
C MET A 113 10.85 -7.37 -12.85
N ILE A 114 10.93 -7.63 -11.55
CA ILE A 114 10.25 -6.83 -10.53
C ILE A 114 10.75 -5.39 -10.56
N ALA A 115 12.07 -5.20 -10.63
CA ALA A 115 12.67 -3.88 -10.69
C ALA A 115 12.22 -3.10 -11.93
N ASP A 116 12.16 -3.75 -13.08
CA ASP A 116 11.74 -3.13 -14.34
C ASP A 116 10.26 -2.70 -14.29
N GLU A 117 9.40 -3.55 -13.77
CA GLU A 117 7.97 -3.23 -13.65
C GLU A 117 7.72 -2.14 -12.62
N MET A 118 8.42 -2.17 -11.48
CA MET A 118 8.33 -1.11 -10.48
C MET A 118 8.81 0.23 -11.02
N ASP A 119 9.87 0.21 -11.83
CA ASP A 119 10.39 1.43 -12.48
C ASP A 119 9.35 2.06 -13.40
N GLN A 120 8.60 1.26 -14.14
CA GLN A 120 7.49 1.74 -14.97
C GLN A 120 6.39 2.38 -14.14
N ILE A 121 6.06 1.80 -12.98
CA ILE A 121 5.07 2.36 -12.07
C ILE A 121 5.55 3.70 -11.51
N PHE A 122 6.82 3.78 -11.11
CA PHE A 122 7.40 5.02 -10.60
C PHE A 122 7.41 6.14 -11.65
N LYS A 123 7.70 5.81 -12.90
CA LYS A 123 7.66 6.77 -14.02
C LYS A 123 6.26 7.33 -14.22
N LYS A 124 5.23 6.50 -14.14
CA LYS A 124 3.84 6.95 -14.25
C LYS A 124 3.45 7.90 -13.11
N LEU A 125 3.96 7.66 -11.91
CA LEU A 125 3.68 8.51 -10.75
C LEU A 125 4.35 9.87 -10.85
N SER A 126 5.51 9.96 -11.50
CA SER A 126 6.25 11.21 -11.64
C SER A 126 5.73 12.10 -12.77
N ASP A 127 4.91 11.54 -13.65
CA ASP A 127 4.23 12.32 -14.70
C ASP A 127 2.93 12.95 -14.11
#